data_0568b7b3cd5ad13358be4670cdb166af
#
_entry.id   0568b7b3cd5ad13358be4670cdb166af
#
_cell.length_a   1.000
_cell.length_b   1.000
_cell.length_c   1.000
_cell.angle_alpha   90.00
_cell.angle_beta   90.00
_cell.angle_gamma   90.00
#
_symmetry.space_group_name_H-M   'P 1'
#
loop_
_entity.id
_entity.type
_entity.pdbx_description
1 polymer ?
#
loop_
_entity_poly.entity_id
_entity_poly.type
_entity_poly.pdbx_seq_one_letter_code
_entity_poly.pdbx_strand_id
1 'polypeptide(L)'
;HNDRGTGVADTEQALLAGADRVEGTLFGNGERTGNVDIITLALNMYSHGVDPKLDFSNMNYLVEQYEKCTRMHVYERAPYAGSLVFAAFSGSHQDAIAKGMKYRAKNKLHEWRVPYIPIDPKDIGRTYDADVIRVNSQSGKGGIGYLLEQAYGYNLPAKMREHFSYLCKNISDREHKELKPDEVLTIF
;
A
#
# COMPACT_ATOMS: atom_id res chain seq x y z
N HIS A 1 -21.70 9.54 10.31
CA HIS A 1 -20.90 10.54 9.57
C HIS A 1 -19.47 10.61 10.10
N ASN A 2 -18.56 11.13 9.27
CA ASN A 2 -17.12 11.20 9.56
C ASN A 2 -16.65 12.64 9.79
N ASP A 3 -17.50 13.49 10.37
CA ASP A 3 -17.25 14.94 10.47
C ASP A 3 -15.96 15.32 11.23
N ARG A 4 -15.50 14.47 12.14
CA ARG A 4 -14.25 14.65 12.89
C ARG A 4 -13.11 13.73 12.42
N GLY A 5 -13.33 12.93 11.36
CA GLY A 5 -12.36 11.95 10.89
C GLY A 5 -12.25 10.69 11.76
N THR A 6 -13.18 10.46 12.70
CA THR A 6 -13.13 9.33 13.65
C THR A 6 -14.11 8.21 13.32
N GLY A 7 -14.81 8.29 12.19
CA GLY A 7 -15.91 7.38 11.84
C GLY A 7 -15.55 5.90 11.92
N VAL A 8 -14.38 5.49 11.42
CA VAL A 8 -13.92 4.08 11.50
C VAL A 8 -13.66 3.70 12.96
N ALA A 9 -12.90 4.51 13.70
CA ALA A 9 -12.56 4.22 15.09
C ALA A 9 -13.80 4.17 15.99
N ASP A 10 -14.72 5.13 15.84
CA ASP A 10 -15.98 5.15 16.60
C ASP A 10 -16.83 3.91 16.33
N THR A 11 -16.84 3.43 15.06
CA THR A 11 -17.59 2.25 14.66
C THR A 11 -16.94 0.96 15.18
N GLU A 12 -15.60 0.88 15.18
CA GLU A 12 -14.87 -0.22 15.83
C GLU A 12 -15.18 -0.30 17.32
N GLN A 13 -15.19 0.84 18.02
CA GLN A 13 -15.55 0.89 19.43
C GLN A 13 -17.02 0.50 19.67
N ALA A 14 -17.94 0.86 18.79
CA ALA A 14 -19.32 0.44 18.87
C ALA A 14 -19.47 -1.09 18.76
N LEU A 15 -18.73 -1.73 17.84
CA LEU A 15 -18.71 -3.20 17.71
C LEU A 15 -18.12 -3.85 18.98
N LEU A 16 -17.03 -3.32 19.51
CA LEU A 16 -16.43 -3.80 20.75
C LEU A 16 -17.35 -3.63 21.97
N ALA A 17 -18.18 -2.59 21.96
CA ALA A 17 -19.20 -2.34 23.00
C ALA A 17 -20.46 -3.20 22.84
N GLY A 18 -20.56 -4.04 21.79
CA GLY A 18 -21.64 -4.98 21.60
C GLY A 18 -22.70 -4.54 20.59
N ALA A 19 -22.41 -3.64 19.67
CA ALA A 19 -23.31 -3.35 18.57
C ALA A 19 -23.46 -4.56 17.66
N ASP A 20 -24.69 -4.98 17.38
CA ASP A 20 -24.99 -6.10 16.51
C ASP A 20 -24.89 -5.75 15.02
N ARG A 21 -25.03 -4.46 14.70
CA ARG A 21 -25.02 -3.94 13.34
C ARG A 21 -24.41 -2.57 13.28
N VAL A 22 -23.61 -2.35 12.26
CA VAL A 22 -23.05 -1.04 11.89
C VAL A 22 -23.36 -0.77 10.41
N GLU A 23 -23.39 0.50 10.04
CA GLU A 23 -23.69 0.92 8.67
C GLU A 23 -22.64 1.94 8.22
N GLY A 24 -22.35 1.91 6.93
CA GLY A 24 -21.43 2.84 6.30
C GLY A 24 -21.55 2.81 4.79
N THR A 25 -20.58 3.36 4.09
CA THR A 25 -20.58 3.45 2.64
C THR A 25 -19.23 3.04 2.07
N LEU A 26 -19.21 2.66 0.80
CA LEU A 26 -17.96 2.38 0.09
C LEU A 26 -17.10 3.65 0.05
N PHE A 27 -15.85 3.53 0.49
CA PHE A 27 -14.87 4.61 0.56
C PHE A 27 -15.35 5.84 1.36
N GLY A 28 -16.30 5.65 2.28
CA GLY A 28 -16.83 6.72 3.10
C GLY A 28 -17.71 7.73 2.38
N ASN A 29 -18.24 7.40 1.19
CA ASN A 29 -19.06 8.33 0.42
C ASN A 29 -20.25 8.86 1.24
N GLY A 30 -20.54 10.15 1.08
CA GLY A 30 -21.66 10.80 1.78
C GLY A 30 -21.56 12.32 1.82
N GLU A 31 -22.49 12.94 2.47
CA GLU A 31 -22.50 14.39 2.64
C GLU A 31 -21.35 14.89 3.53
N ARG A 32 -20.92 16.12 3.31
CA ARG A 32 -19.85 16.83 4.04
C ARG A 32 -18.53 16.05 4.00
N THR A 33 -18.12 15.44 5.11
CA THR A 33 -16.91 14.61 5.24
C THR A 33 -17.15 13.13 4.95
N GLY A 34 -18.38 12.79 4.56
CA GLY A 34 -18.82 11.42 4.28
C GLY A 34 -19.25 10.62 5.51
N ASN A 35 -19.35 9.32 5.31
CA ASN A 35 -19.73 8.35 6.33
C ASN A 35 -18.52 7.50 6.75
N VAL A 36 -18.73 6.51 7.61
CA VAL A 36 -17.71 5.51 7.87
C VAL A 36 -17.42 4.73 6.60
N ASP A 37 -16.15 4.54 6.30
CA ASP A 37 -15.70 3.68 5.20
C ASP A 37 -15.80 2.21 5.63
N ILE A 38 -16.78 1.49 5.09
CA ILE A 38 -16.99 0.07 5.41
C ILE A 38 -15.88 -0.84 4.88
N ILE A 39 -15.14 -0.42 3.85
CA ILE A 39 -14.00 -1.20 3.34
C ILE A 39 -12.89 -1.17 4.38
N THR A 40 -12.52 0.02 4.85
CA THR A 40 -11.51 0.17 5.91
C THR A 40 -11.93 -0.56 7.18
N LEU A 41 -13.18 -0.41 7.63
CA LEU A 41 -13.70 -1.09 8.81
C LEU A 41 -13.61 -2.61 8.67
N ALA A 42 -14.09 -3.17 7.57
CA ALA A 42 -14.13 -4.60 7.34
C ALA A 42 -12.72 -5.21 7.22
N LEU A 43 -11.79 -4.53 6.54
CA LEU A 43 -10.41 -5.01 6.41
C LEU A 43 -9.60 -4.82 7.70
N ASN A 44 -9.93 -3.85 8.55
CA ASN A 44 -9.42 -3.79 9.92
C ASN A 44 -9.88 -5.01 10.73
N MET A 45 -11.16 -5.37 10.67
CA MET A 45 -11.66 -6.61 11.30
C MET A 45 -10.92 -7.84 10.78
N TYR A 46 -10.77 -7.96 9.47
CA TYR A 46 -10.04 -9.06 8.82
C TYR A 46 -8.58 -9.14 9.31
N SER A 47 -7.88 -8.01 9.43
CA SER A 47 -6.51 -7.96 9.94
C SER A 47 -6.39 -8.43 11.40
N HIS A 48 -7.47 -8.37 12.17
CA HIS A 48 -7.59 -8.91 13.52
C HIS A 48 -8.12 -10.35 13.57
N GLY A 49 -8.28 -11.01 12.43
CA GLY A 49 -8.75 -12.39 12.33
C GLY A 49 -10.28 -12.54 12.44
N VAL A 50 -11.03 -11.45 12.29
CA VAL A 50 -12.50 -11.47 12.28
C VAL A 50 -12.99 -11.37 10.84
N ASP A 51 -13.64 -12.41 10.35
CA ASP A 51 -14.21 -12.43 9.00
C ASP A 51 -15.45 -11.53 8.92
N PRO A 52 -15.40 -10.40 8.17
CA PRO A 52 -16.52 -9.48 8.05
C PRO A 52 -17.67 -10.00 7.18
N LYS A 53 -17.53 -11.18 6.55
CA LYS A 53 -18.47 -11.78 5.59
C LYS A 53 -18.74 -10.89 4.37
N LEU A 54 -17.75 -10.09 3.99
CA LEU A 54 -17.75 -9.23 2.81
C LEU A 54 -16.59 -9.63 1.88
N ASP A 55 -16.83 -9.59 0.58
CA ASP A 55 -15.84 -9.93 -0.42
C ASP A 55 -15.21 -8.68 -1.03
N PHE A 56 -13.94 -8.46 -0.71
CA PHE A 56 -13.10 -7.41 -1.28
C PHE A 56 -11.93 -7.98 -2.08
N SER A 57 -12.02 -9.22 -2.53
CA SER A 57 -10.95 -9.92 -3.27
C SER A 57 -10.61 -9.28 -4.63
N ASN A 58 -11.42 -8.34 -5.10
CA ASN A 58 -11.13 -7.53 -6.29
C ASN A 58 -11.29 -6.03 -6.01
N MET A 59 -10.36 -5.47 -5.24
CA MET A 59 -10.40 -4.07 -4.84
C MET A 59 -10.36 -3.10 -6.02
N ASN A 60 -9.60 -3.41 -7.06
CA ASN A 60 -9.53 -2.54 -8.24
C ASN A 60 -10.88 -2.40 -8.94
N TYR A 61 -11.65 -3.48 -9.04
CA TYR A 61 -13.00 -3.44 -9.58
C TYR A 61 -13.93 -2.57 -8.72
N LEU A 62 -13.83 -2.66 -7.39
CA LEU A 62 -14.64 -1.83 -6.49
C LEU A 62 -14.33 -0.35 -6.65
N VAL A 63 -13.05 0.00 -6.75
CA VAL A 63 -12.59 1.38 -7.02
C VAL A 63 -13.17 1.87 -8.35
N GLU A 64 -13.03 1.09 -9.42
CA GLU A 64 -13.56 1.45 -10.74
C GLU A 64 -15.08 1.67 -10.71
N GLN A 65 -15.83 0.78 -10.09
CA GLN A 65 -17.30 0.93 -9.98
C GLN A 65 -17.68 2.16 -9.17
N TYR A 66 -17.01 2.40 -8.04
CA TYR A 66 -17.23 3.58 -7.23
C TYR A 66 -16.99 4.88 -8.04
N GLU A 67 -15.85 4.99 -8.69
CA GLU A 67 -15.49 6.18 -9.50
C GLU A 67 -16.45 6.40 -10.67
N LYS A 68 -16.86 5.31 -11.33
CA LYS A 68 -17.84 5.36 -12.43
C LYS A 68 -19.21 5.87 -11.96
N CYS A 69 -19.69 5.37 -10.81
CA CYS A 69 -21.02 5.71 -10.29
C CYS A 69 -21.08 7.12 -9.69
N THR A 70 -20.03 7.50 -8.94
CA THR A 70 -20.02 8.75 -8.18
C THR A 70 -19.38 9.92 -8.91
N ARG A 71 -18.54 9.66 -9.91
CA ARG A 71 -17.66 10.62 -10.58
C ARG A 71 -16.62 11.25 -9.63
N MET A 72 -16.34 10.60 -8.51
CA MET A 72 -15.36 11.00 -7.52
C MET A 72 -14.22 9.99 -7.53
N HIS A 73 -12.99 10.45 -7.31
CA HIS A 73 -11.82 9.58 -7.21
C HIS A 73 -11.63 9.05 -5.79
N VAL A 74 -11.19 7.81 -5.69
CA VAL A 74 -10.71 7.25 -4.41
C VAL A 74 -9.39 7.91 -4.06
N TYR A 75 -9.28 8.39 -2.83
CA TYR A 75 -8.06 9.07 -2.36
C TYR A 75 -6.85 8.12 -2.45
N GLU A 76 -5.73 8.62 -2.95
CA GLU A 76 -4.54 7.81 -3.24
C GLU A 76 -3.96 7.12 -2.01
N ARG A 77 -4.22 7.65 -0.82
CA ARG A 77 -3.82 7.09 0.49
C ARG A 77 -4.99 6.50 1.26
N ALA A 78 -6.13 6.25 0.60
CA ALA A 78 -7.24 5.54 1.25
C ALA A 78 -6.74 4.17 1.72
N PRO A 79 -6.95 3.80 3.00
CA PRO A 79 -6.50 2.52 3.51
C PRO A 79 -6.93 1.36 2.61
N TYR A 80 -6.03 0.41 2.37
CA TYR A 80 -6.20 -0.78 1.53
C TYR A 80 -6.45 -0.55 0.04
N ALA A 81 -7.14 0.52 -0.36
CA ALA A 81 -7.64 0.73 -1.71
C ALA A 81 -6.84 1.74 -2.52
N GLY A 82 -6.27 2.74 -1.89
CA GLY A 82 -5.57 3.82 -2.55
C GLY A 82 -4.38 3.34 -3.39
N SER A 83 -4.03 4.09 -4.43
CA SER A 83 -2.94 3.74 -5.35
C SER A 83 -1.55 3.73 -4.69
N LEU A 84 -1.38 4.40 -3.55
CA LEU A 84 -0.11 4.52 -2.82
C LEU A 84 0.03 3.61 -1.61
N VAL A 85 -1.01 2.82 -1.25
CA VAL A 85 -1.03 2.08 0.02
C VAL A 85 -0.01 0.95 0.11
N PHE A 86 0.46 0.44 -1.01
CA PHE A 86 1.54 -0.56 -1.09
C PHE A 86 2.85 0.03 -1.57
N ALA A 87 2.94 1.38 -1.69
CA ALA A 87 4.16 2.08 -2.03
C ALA A 87 5.01 2.36 -0.80
N ALA A 88 6.30 2.11 -0.89
CA ALA A 88 7.28 2.51 0.11
C ALA A 88 8.39 3.33 -0.54
N PHE A 89 8.60 4.56 -0.08
CA PHE A 89 9.59 5.48 -0.63
C PHE A 89 10.90 5.46 0.16
N SER A 90 10.84 5.26 1.48
CA SER A 90 12.02 5.16 2.33
C SER A 90 12.75 3.85 2.09
N GLY A 91 14.06 3.91 1.86
CA GLY A 91 14.89 2.72 1.66
C GLY A 91 14.88 1.76 2.84
N SER A 92 14.74 2.26 4.08
CA SER A 92 14.61 1.41 5.27
C SER A 92 13.28 0.63 5.29
N HIS A 93 12.18 1.25 4.84
CA HIS A 93 10.88 0.56 4.74
C HIS A 93 10.91 -0.50 3.63
N GLN A 94 11.47 -0.16 2.47
CA GLN A 94 11.60 -1.10 1.35
C GLN A 94 12.46 -2.32 1.74
N ASP A 95 13.58 -2.11 2.43
CA ASP A 95 14.45 -3.17 2.92
C ASP A 95 13.74 -4.05 3.96
N ALA A 96 12.99 -3.46 4.88
CA ALA A 96 12.21 -4.18 5.88
C ALA A 96 11.12 -5.05 5.24
N ILE A 97 10.38 -4.54 4.26
CA ILE A 97 9.37 -5.28 3.51
C ILE A 97 10.02 -6.44 2.74
N ALA A 98 11.11 -6.19 2.02
CA ALA A 98 11.84 -7.22 1.28
C ALA A 98 12.34 -8.34 2.20
N LYS A 99 12.89 -8.00 3.37
CA LYS A 99 13.31 -8.97 4.39
C LYS A 99 12.15 -9.76 4.94
N GLY A 100 11.02 -9.10 5.24
CA GLY A 100 9.79 -9.74 5.70
C GLY A 100 9.26 -10.76 4.69
N MET A 101 9.19 -10.39 3.41
CA MET A 101 8.78 -11.27 2.32
C MET A 101 9.72 -12.49 2.19
N LYS A 102 11.04 -12.26 2.17
CA LYS A 102 12.05 -13.34 2.10
C LYS A 102 11.97 -14.27 3.32
N TYR A 103 11.78 -13.72 4.52
CA TYR A 103 11.63 -14.49 5.76
C TYR A 103 10.37 -15.36 5.71
N ARG A 104 9.23 -14.80 5.31
CA ARG A 104 7.96 -15.52 5.17
C ARG A 104 8.09 -16.68 4.17
N ALA A 105 8.67 -16.43 3.00
CA ALA A 105 8.87 -17.45 1.97
C ALA A 105 9.82 -18.57 2.45
N LYS A 106 10.96 -18.23 3.05
CA LYS A 106 11.94 -19.19 3.58
C LYS A 106 11.36 -20.12 4.64
N ASN A 107 10.53 -19.57 5.53
CA ASN A 107 9.96 -20.32 6.65
C ASN A 107 8.57 -20.90 6.33
N LYS A 108 8.07 -20.73 5.10
CA LYS A 108 6.75 -21.20 4.64
C LYS A 108 5.61 -20.78 5.60
N LEU A 109 5.67 -19.52 6.08
CA LEU A 109 4.66 -19.01 7.00
C LEU A 109 3.34 -18.76 6.26
N HIS A 110 2.24 -19.29 6.80
CA HIS A 110 0.90 -19.02 6.32
C HIS A 110 0.41 -17.64 6.77
N GLU A 111 0.77 -17.24 7.98
CA GLU A 111 0.42 -15.95 8.54
C GLU A 111 1.12 -14.79 7.81
N TRP A 112 0.38 -13.69 7.64
CA TRP A 112 0.95 -12.47 7.12
C TRP A 112 1.72 -11.72 8.21
N ARG A 113 3.03 -11.57 8.04
CA ARG A 113 3.92 -10.88 9.00
C ARG A 113 4.96 -10.06 8.24
N VAL A 114 4.47 -9.16 7.37
CA VAL A 114 5.35 -8.27 6.61
C VAL A 114 5.27 -6.87 7.21
N PRO A 115 6.40 -6.25 7.57
CA PRO A 115 6.42 -4.89 8.11
C PRO A 115 5.73 -3.90 7.19
N TYR A 116 5.03 -2.92 7.77
CA TYR A 116 4.35 -1.81 7.09
C TYR A 116 3.14 -2.17 6.22
N ILE A 117 2.90 -3.44 5.97
CA ILE A 117 1.78 -3.92 5.14
C ILE A 117 0.86 -4.76 6.02
N PRO A 118 -0.35 -4.26 6.37
CA PRO A 118 -1.20 -4.88 7.40
C PRO A 118 -1.85 -6.20 6.96
N ILE A 119 -2.04 -6.42 5.66
CA ILE A 119 -2.63 -7.65 5.08
C ILE A 119 -1.84 -8.09 3.86
N ASP A 120 -2.00 -9.35 3.41
CA ASP A 120 -1.46 -9.79 2.13
C ASP A 120 -2.22 -9.05 1.00
N PRO A 121 -1.55 -8.27 0.15
CA PRO A 121 -2.20 -7.59 -0.97
C PRO A 121 -3.03 -8.52 -1.85
N LYS A 122 -2.65 -9.79 -1.94
CA LYS A 122 -3.38 -10.81 -2.71
C LYS A 122 -4.79 -11.07 -2.19
N ASP A 123 -5.04 -10.87 -0.90
CA ASP A 123 -6.36 -11.06 -0.29
C ASP A 123 -7.39 -10.07 -0.83
N ILE A 124 -6.93 -8.96 -1.38
CA ILE A 124 -7.77 -7.93 -2.01
C ILE A 124 -7.53 -7.82 -3.53
N GLY A 125 -6.95 -8.86 -4.14
CA GLY A 125 -6.69 -8.92 -5.59
C GLY A 125 -5.63 -7.94 -6.08
N ARG A 126 -4.72 -7.50 -5.17
CA ARG A 126 -3.58 -6.64 -5.50
C ARG A 126 -2.26 -7.38 -5.32
N THR A 127 -1.22 -6.78 -5.79
CA THR A 127 0.14 -7.30 -5.61
C THR A 127 0.99 -6.22 -4.94
N TYR A 128 2.00 -6.66 -4.20
CA TYR A 128 3.09 -5.76 -3.83
C TYR A 128 4.03 -5.73 -5.03
N ASP A 129 3.78 -4.82 -5.95
CA ASP A 129 4.56 -4.70 -7.18
C ASP A 129 5.77 -3.82 -6.96
N ALA A 130 6.90 -4.23 -7.56
CA ALA A 130 8.08 -3.38 -7.69
C ALA A 130 7.76 -2.07 -8.44
N ASP A 131 6.73 -2.07 -9.27
CA ASP A 131 6.22 -0.89 -9.98
C ASP A 131 5.69 0.21 -9.05
N VAL A 132 5.38 -0.13 -7.81
CA VAL A 132 5.00 0.84 -6.77
C VAL A 132 6.24 1.41 -6.07
N ILE A 133 7.43 0.87 -6.31
CA ILE A 133 8.67 1.43 -5.80
C ILE A 133 9.03 2.64 -6.65
N ARG A 134 8.56 3.81 -6.21
CA ARG A 134 8.94 5.08 -6.82
C ARG A 134 10.26 5.54 -6.21
N VAL A 135 11.19 5.91 -7.07
CA VAL A 135 12.49 6.42 -6.66
C VAL A 135 12.42 7.94 -6.59
N ASN A 136 12.62 8.48 -5.39
CA ASN A 136 12.69 9.92 -5.14
C ASN A 136 13.90 10.27 -4.27
N SER A 137 14.06 11.54 -3.92
CA SER A 137 15.15 12.06 -3.09
C SER A 137 15.32 11.35 -1.73
N GLN A 138 14.27 10.71 -1.22
CA GLN A 138 14.29 9.95 0.04
C GLN A 138 14.56 8.45 -0.15
N SER A 139 14.60 7.98 -1.39
CA SER A 139 14.88 6.58 -1.68
C SER A 139 16.33 6.23 -1.38
N GLY A 140 16.55 5.31 -0.46
CA GLY A 140 17.89 4.85 -0.09
C GLY A 140 18.42 3.77 -1.03
N LYS A 141 19.71 3.42 -0.85
CA LYS A 141 20.44 2.38 -1.61
C LYS A 141 19.75 0.99 -1.61
N GLY A 142 18.92 0.72 -0.61
CA GLY A 142 18.14 -0.53 -0.55
C GLY A 142 16.99 -0.58 -1.55
N GLY A 143 16.29 0.54 -1.76
CA GLY A 143 15.12 0.63 -2.62
C GLY A 143 15.43 0.49 -4.10
N ILE A 144 16.44 1.21 -4.58
CA ILE A 144 16.86 1.15 -5.99
C ILE A 144 17.44 -0.23 -6.35
N GLY A 145 18.23 -0.81 -5.45
CA GLY A 145 18.75 -2.16 -5.64
C GLY A 145 17.63 -3.22 -5.68
N TYR A 146 16.62 -3.08 -4.82
CA TYR A 146 15.46 -3.96 -4.82
C TYR A 146 14.62 -3.82 -6.11
N LEU A 147 14.41 -2.58 -6.58
CA LEU A 147 13.70 -2.32 -7.84
C LEU A 147 14.39 -3.00 -9.02
N LEU A 148 15.71 -2.83 -9.17
CA LEU A 148 16.46 -3.47 -10.26
C LEU A 148 16.44 -5.00 -10.16
N GLU A 149 16.52 -5.56 -8.95
CA GLU A 149 16.45 -7.01 -8.73
C GLU A 149 15.07 -7.58 -9.07
N GLN A 150 13.99 -6.91 -8.65
CA GLN A 150 12.62 -7.43 -8.83
C GLN A 150 12.04 -7.14 -10.21
N ALA A 151 12.25 -5.94 -10.75
CA ALA A 151 11.66 -5.56 -12.03
C ALA A 151 12.49 -6.10 -13.24
N TYR A 152 13.81 -6.19 -13.07
CA TYR A 152 14.72 -6.48 -14.21
C TYR A 152 15.71 -7.61 -13.94
N GLY A 153 15.70 -8.22 -12.76
CA GLY A 153 16.57 -9.35 -12.41
C GLY A 153 18.03 -8.98 -12.14
N TYR A 154 18.37 -7.69 -12.03
CA TYR A 154 19.76 -7.25 -11.81
C TYR A 154 20.10 -7.19 -10.32
N ASN A 155 20.92 -8.15 -9.86
CA ASN A 155 21.41 -8.16 -8.48
C ASN A 155 22.79 -7.49 -8.40
N LEU A 156 22.82 -6.19 -8.07
CA LEU A 156 24.04 -5.40 -8.03
C LEU A 156 24.88 -5.68 -6.76
N PRO A 157 26.23 -5.73 -6.88
CA PRO A 157 27.12 -5.70 -5.72
C PRO A 157 26.87 -4.48 -4.84
N ALA A 158 27.08 -4.58 -3.52
CA ALA A 158 26.72 -3.56 -2.55
C ALA A 158 27.28 -2.16 -2.87
N LYS A 159 28.55 -2.07 -3.26
CA LYS A 159 29.19 -0.79 -3.62
C LYS A 159 28.62 -0.18 -4.91
N MET A 160 28.30 -1.01 -5.90
CA MET A 160 27.68 -0.57 -7.15
C MET A 160 26.25 -0.09 -6.90
N ARG A 161 25.49 -0.83 -6.07
CA ARG A 161 24.14 -0.45 -5.61
C ARG A 161 24.15 0.91 -4.91
N GLU A 162 25.13 1.16 -4.04
CA GLU A 162 25.29 2.43 -3.34
C GLU A 162 25.56 3.57 -4.31
N HIS A 163 26.53 3.42 -5.20
CA HIS A 163 26.88 4.45 -6.19
C HIS A 163 25.74 4.77 -7.13
N PHE A 164 25.07 3.74 -7.65
CA PHE A 164 23.93 3.89 -8.54
C PHE A 164 22.74 4.58 -7.84
N SER A 165 22.53 4.30 -6.55
CA SER A 165 21.50 4.97 -5.76
C SER A 165 21.74 6.47 -5.63
N TYR A 166 22.99 6.90 -5.46
CA TYR A 166 23.33 8.33 -5.45
C TYR A 166 23.11 8.98 -6.82
N LEU A 167 23.41 8.27 -7.91
CA LEU A 167 23.18 8.77 -9.26
C LEU A 167 21.68 9.04 -9.51
N CYS A 168 20.82 8.06 -9.25
CA CYS A 168 19.38 8.21 -9.38
C CYS A 168 18.81 9.31 -8.49
N LYS A 169 19.29 9.39 -7.25
CA LYS A 169 18.88 10.46 -6.32
C LYS A 169 19.23 11.84 -6.86
N ASN A 170 20.46 12.05 -7.32
CA ASN A 170 20.89 13.33 -7.86
C ASN A 170 20.06 13.76 -9.09
N ILE A 171 19.65 12.80 -9.93
CA ILE A 171 18.77 13.06 -11.09
C ILE A 171 17.38 13.46 -10.60
N SER A 172 16.79 12.70 -9.67
CA SER A 172 15.48 12.99 -9.07
C SER A 172 15.45 14.37 -8.42
N ASP A 173 16.52 14.74 -7.65
CA ASP A 173 16.62 16.03 -6.98
C ASP A 173 16.73 17.17 -8.01
N ARG A 174 17.57 16.99 -9.04
CA ARG A 174 17.77 18.01 -10.09
C ARG A 174 16.50 18.25 -10.92
N GLU A 175 15.76 17.19 -11.20
CA GLU A 175 14.59 17.27 -12.06
C GLU A 175 13.29 17.49 -11.26
N HIS A 176 13.37 17.53 -9.93
CA HIS A 176 12.23 17.68 -9.00
C HIS A 176 11.09 16.70 -9.29
N LYS A 177 11.43 15.45 -9.65
CA LYS A 177 10.44 14.41 -9.97
C LYS A 177 10.81 13.07 -9.36
N GLU A 178 9.81 12.23 -9.20
CA GLU A 178 9.99 10.80 -8.93
C GLU A 178 10.42 10.09 -10.21
N LEU A 179 11.39 9.18 -10.10
CA LEU A 179 11.82 8.35 -11.22
C LEU A 179 10.96 7.08 -11.28
N LYS A 180 10.42 6.80 -12.45
CA LYS A 180 9.74 5.54 -12.76
C LYS A 180 10.75 4.41 -12.96
N PRO A 181 10.34 3.12 -12.81
CA PRO A 181 11.22 1.97 -13.02
C PRO A 181 11.99 2.00 -14.35
N ASP A 182 11.31 2.34 -15.45
CA ASP A 182 11.93 2.43 -16.78
C ASP A 182 12.96 3.56 -16.88
N GLU A 183 12.75 4.68 -16.19
CA GLU A 183 13.72 5.77 -16.12
C GLU A 183 14.95 5.35 -15.32
N VAL A 184 14.76 4.59 -14.23
CA VAL A 184 15.86 4.01 -13.45
C VAL A 184 16.66 3.03 -14.29
N LEU A 185 16.02 2.19 -15.10
CA LEU A 185 16.69 1.29 -16.02
C LEU A 185 17.49 2.06 -17.09
N THR A 186 16.96 3.16 -17.61
CA THR A 186 17.63 4.00 -18.60
C THR A 186 18.89 4.67 -18.04
N ILE A 187 18.90 4.97 -16.74
CA ILE A 187 20.06 5.53 -16.04
C ILE A 187 21.12 4.46 -15.77
N PHE A 188 20.71 3.21 -15.64
CA PHE A 188 21.57 2.05 -15.40
C PHE A 188 22.32 1.62 -16.64
#